data_9339b4f01ab9f2d141fb336f724d48ec
#
_entry.id   9339b4f01ab9f2d141fb336f724d48ec
#
_cell.length_a   1.000
_cell.length_b   1.000
_cell.length_c   1.000
_cell.angle_alpha   90.00
_cell.angle_beta   90.00
_cell.angle_gamma   90.00
#
_symmetry.space_group_name_H-M   'P 1'
#
loop_
_entity.id
_entity.type
_entity.pdbx_description
1 polymer ?
#
loop_
_entity_poly.entity_id
_entity_poly.type
_entity_poly.pdbx_seq_one_letter_code
_entity_poly.pdbx_strand_id
1 'polypeptide(L)'
;MPWGKSTATEAVLEQLVVDRLLPMNISSERPAWIPPRQEETEPNLPEDYVVILVRLHERGFGIPVGRFMRALCNYYGVELHNFGSNSISQAAAVIALCEGYLEIEAHWNLWIHLFRGKLYIENVRASRRCSPAPAV
;
A
#
# COMPACT_ATOMS: atom_id res chain seq x y z
N MET A 1 4.57 -16.07 -11.18
CA MET A 1 4.18 -16.86 -10.01
C MET A 1 2.95 -16.23 -9.40
N PRO A 2 1.93 -16.99 -9.14
CA PRO A 2 0.77 -16.44 -8.46
C PRO A 2 1.21 -15.90 -7.09
N TRP A 3 0.53 -14.89 -6.62
CA TRP A 3 0.74 -14.38 -5.27
C TRP A 3 0.46 -15.50 -4.27
N GLY A 4 1.12 -15.47 -3.13
CA GLY A 4 0.76 -16.38 -2.04
C GLY A 4 -0.68 -16.14 -1.60
N LYS A 5 -1.27 -17.11 -0.92
CA LYS A 5 -2.60 -16.96 -0.34
C LYS A 5 -2.65 -15.73 0.57
N SER A 6 -3.71 -14.97 0.47
CA SER A 6 -3.89 -13.79 1.32
C SER A 6 -4.04 -14.20 2.78
N THR A 7 -3.36 -13.49 3.67
CA THR A 7 -3.55 -13.59 5.11
C THR A 7 -4.61 -12.62 5.65
N ALA A 8 -5.12 -11.73 4.77
CA ALA A 8 -6.19 -10.81 5.12
C ALA A 8 -7.52 -11.58 5.20
N THR A 9 -7.99 -11.78 6.41
CA THR A 9 -9.29 -12.40 6.69
C THR A 9 -10.36 -11.33 6.87
N GLU A 10 -11.61 -11.70 6.73
CA GLU A 10 -12.74 -10.78 6.98
C GLU A 10 -12.70 -10.18 8.40
N ALA A 11 -12.31 -11.00 9.40
CA ALA A 11 -12.14 -10.54 10.77
C ALA A 11 -11.07 -9.44 10.91
N VAL A 12 -9.95 -9.55 10.20
CA VAL A 12 -8.91 -8.51 10.17
C VAL A 12 -9.44 -7.22 9.56
N LEU A 13 -10.20 -7.32 8.48
CA LEU A 13 -10.78 -6.14 7.82
C LEU A 13 -11.85 -5.48 8.68
N GLU A 14 -12.69 -6.24 9.36
CA GLU A 14 -13.65 -5.72 10.32
C GLU A 14 -12.97 -4.98 11.48
N GLN A 15 -11.85 -5.51 11.97
CA GLN A 15 -11.07 -4.84 13.01
C GLN A 15 -10.52 -3.50 12.50
N LEU A 16 -10.05 -3.42 11.27
CA LEU A 16 -9.62 -2.15 10.66
C LEU A 16 -10.76 -1.13 10.55
N VAL A 17 -11.98 -1.59 10.32
CA VAL A 17 -13.17 -0.72 10.34
C VAL A 17 -13.44 -0.19 11.75
N VAL A 18 -13.34 -1.04 12.76
CA VAL A 18 -13.49 -0.64 14.17
C VAL A 18 -12.42 0.39 14.56
N ASP A 19 -11.20 0.18 14.12
CA ASP A 19 -10.06 1.08 14.36
C ASP A 19 -10.11 2.36 13.52
N ARG A 20 -11.14 2.53 12.69
CA ARG A 20 -11.34 3.66 11.77
C ARG A 20 -10.24 3.84 10.72
N LEU A 21 -9.54 2.77 10.40
CA LEU A 21 -8.51 2.74 9.36
C LEU A 21 -9.09 2.33 7.99
N LEU A 22 -10.26 1.74 7.98
CA LEU A 22 -10.98 1.31 6.79
C LEU A 22 -12.43 1.81 6.85
N PRO A 23 -13.00 2.33 5.74
CA PRO A 23 -14.39 2.77 5.74
C PRO A 23 -15.36 1.60 5.89
N MET A 24 -16.53 1.87 6.46
CA MET A 24 -17.60 0.88 6.53
C MET A 24 -18.17 0.57 5.13
N ASN A 25 -18.45 -0.69 4.88
CA ASN A 25 -19.23 -1.08 3.71
C ASN A 25 -20.71 -0.77 3.93
N ILE A 26 -21.18 0.30 3.33
CA ILE A 26 -22.57 0.77 3.46
C ILE A 26 -23.45 0.23 2.33
N SER A 27 -22.86 0.00 1.16
CA SER A 27 -23.59 -0.45 -0.04
C SER A 27 -23.19 -1.85 -0.43
N SER A 28 -24.18 -2.72 -0.64
CA SER A 28 -23.97 -4.06 -1.18
C SER A 28 -23.68 -4.08 -2.67
N GLU A 29 -24.15 -3.07 -3.42
CA GLU A 29 -23.95 -2.99 -4.87
C GLU A 29 -22.55 -2.50 -5.24
N ARG A 30 -21.99 -1.60 -4.44
CA ARG A 30 -20.64 -1.05 -4.61
C ARG A 30 -19.93 -0.96 -3.27
N PRO A 31 -19.40 -2.07 -2.77
CA PRO A 31 -18.69 -2.05 -1.49
C PRO A 31 -17.42 -1.20 -1.59
N ALA A 32 -17.08 -0.51 -0.51
CA ALA A 32 -15.86 0.30 -0.43
C ALA A 32 -14.60 -0.57 -0.50
N TRP A 33 -14.69 -1.81 -0.05
CA TRP A 33 -13.62 -2.80 -0.12
C TRP A 33 -14.18 -4.20 -0.27
N ILE A 34 -13.41 -5.10 -0.88
CA ILE A 34 -13.77 -6.49 -1.11
C ILE A 34 -12.71 -7.37 -0.45
N PRO A 35 -13.11 -8.28 0.45
CA PRO A 35 -12.16 -9.21 1.05
C PRO A 35 -11.62 -10.18 -0.01
N PRO A 36 -10.33 -10.55 0.07
CA PRO A 36 -9.77 -11.54 -0.83
C PRO A 36 -10.38 -12.92 -0.52
N ARG A 37 -10.63 -13.69 -1.57
CA ARG A 37 -11.02 -15.08 -1.39
C ARG A 37 -9.82 -15.91 -0.95
N GLN A 38 -10.01 -16.76 0.06
CA GLN A 38 -8.93 -17.52 0.67
C GLN A 38 -8.23 -18.50 -0.29
N GLU A 39 -8.91 -18.90 -1.34
CA GLU A 39 -8.40 -19.86 -2.32
C GLU A 39 -7.72 -19.20 -3.52
N GLU A 40 -7.90 -17.91 -3.72
CA GLU A 40 -7.32 -17.18 -4.83
C GLU A 40 -5.87 -16.81 -4.54
N THR A 41 -5.01 -17.15 -5.48
CA THR A 41 -3.59 -16.78 -5.47
C THR A 41 -3.30 -15.52 -6.31
N GLU A 42 -4.27 -15.11 -7.12
CA GLU A 42 -4.23 -13.86 -7.88
C GLU A 42 -5.53 -13.08 -7.63
N PRO A 43 -5.43 -11.78 -7.37
CA PRO A 43 -6.63 -10.97 -7.16
C PRO A 43 -7.44 -10.85 -8.45
N ASN A 44 -8.67 -11.30 -8.42
CA ASN A 44 -9.64 -11.07 -9.50
C ASN A 44 -10.42 -9.80 -9.18
N LEU A 45 -9.98 -8.69 -9.77
CA LEU A 45 -10.53 -7.37 -9.48
C LEU A 45 -11.70 -7.05 -10.40
N PRO A 46 -12.83 -6.59 -9.84
CA PRO A 46 -13.81 -5.87 -10.62
C PRO A 46 -13.22 -4.60 -11.24
N GLU A 47 -13.86 -4.11 -12.31
CA GLU A 47 -13.52 -2.83 -12.92
C GLU A 47 -13.58 -1.71 -11.86
N ASP A 48 -12.63 -0.79 -11.90
CA ASP A 48 -12.49 0.33 -10.94
C ASP A 48 -11.98 -0.03 -9.54
N TYR A 49 -11.55 -1.25 -9.29
CA TYR A 49 -10.92 -1.62 -8.02
C TYR A 49 -9.41 -1.80 -8.17
N VAL A 50 -8.69 -1.51 -7.09
CA VAL A 50 -7.23 -1.69 -7.02
C VAL A 50 -6.87 -2.58 -5.82
N VAL A 51 -5.76 -3.28 -5.93
CA VAL A 51 -5.23 -4.06 -4.81
C VAL A 51 -4.55 -3.13 -3.82
N ILE A 52 -4.93 -3.23 -2.56
CA ILE A 52 -4.27 -2.53 -1.46
C ILE A 52 -3.86 -3.53 -0.39
N LEU A 53 -2.65 -3.37 0.11
CA LEU A 53 -2.15 -4.19 1.19
C LEU A 53 -2.69 -3.68 2.54
N VAL A 54 -3.10 -4.59 3.40
CA VAL A 54 -3.55 -4.29 4.77
C VAL A 54 -2.56 -3.40 5.53
N ARG A 55 -1.27 -3.59 5.30
CA ARG A 55 -0.20 -2.78 5.91
C ARG A 55 -0.31 -1.29 5.64
N LEU A 56 -0.83 -0.89 4.48
CA LEU A 56 -1.05 0.52 4.18
C LEU A 56 -2.07 1.12 5.14
N HIS A 57 -3.17 0.40 5.39
CA HIS A 57 -4.19 0.84 6.34
C HIS A 57 -3.66 0.86 7.78
N GLU A 58 -2.92 -0.16 8.18
CA GLU A 58 -2.29 -0.23 9.50
C GLU A 58 -1.32 0.92 9.78
N ARG A 59 -0.72 1.46 8.72
CA ARG A 59 0.19 2.62 8.80
C ARG A 59 -0.52 3.97 8.60
N GLY A 60 -1.85 3.97 8.54
CA GLY A 60 -2.64 5.18 8.41
C GLY A 60 -2.79 5.72 6.98
N PHE A 61 -2.39 4.96 5.97
CA PHE A 61 -2.66 5.31 4.58
C PHE A 61 -4.09 4.92 4.20
N GLY A 62 -4.97 5.90 4.19
CA GLY A 62 -6.36 5.70 3.82
C GLY A 62 -6.62 5.71 2.31
N ILE A 63 -7.88 5.53 1.95
CA ILE A 63 -8.38 5.69 0.58
C ILE A 63 -9.26 6.94 0.54
N PRO A 64 -9.08 7.86 -0.41
CA PRO A 64 -8.08 7.87 -1.47
C PRO A 64 -6.66 8.08 -0.94
N VAL A 65 -5.70 7.47 -1.63
CA VAL A 65 -4.29 7.55 -1.25
C VAL A 65 -3.80 8.99 -1.32
N GLY A 66 -3.06 9.40 -0.32
CA GLY A 66 -2.54 10.76 -0.21
C GLY A 66 -1.61 11.16 -1.35
N ARG A 67 -1.46 12.46 -1.55
CA ARG A 67 -0.66 13.05 -2.62
C ARG A 67 0.79 12.56 -2.63
N PHE A 68 1.42 12.42 -1.47
CA PHE A 68 2.79 11.94 -1.32
C PHE A 68 2.98 10.53 -1.90
N MET A 69 2.15 9.58 -1.51
CA MET A 69 2.25 8.20 -2.00
C MET A 69 1.94 8.09 -3.49
N ARG A 70 0.97 8.85 -3.99
CA ARG A 70 0.68 8.90 -5.44
C ARG A 70 1.87 9.45 -6.23
N ALA A 71 2.52 10.47 -5.72
CA ALA A 71 3.71 11.05 -6.35
C ALA A 71 4.88 10.07 -6.35
N LEU A 72 5.09 9.30 -5.27
CA LEU A 72 6.11 8.25 -5.24
C LEU A 72 5.82 7.13 -6.23
N CYS A 73 4.59 6.65 -6.30
CA CYS A 73 4.18 5.66 -7.28
C CYS A 73 4.44 6.13 -8.72
N ASN A 74 4.11 7.38 -9.00
CA ASN A 74 4.31 7.98 -10.31
C ASN A 74 5.81 8.14 -10.64
N TYR A 75 6.61 8.60 -9.68
CA TYR A 75 8.05 8.76 -9.84
C TYR A 75 8.76 7.44 -10.14
N TYR A 76 8.44 6.37 -9.40
CA TYR A 76 9.05 5.05 -9.58
C TYR A 76 8.39 4.23 -10.69
N GLY A 77 7.23 4.64 -11.20
CA GLY A 77 6.45 3.87 -12.17
C GLY A 77 5.93 2.55 -11.63
N VAL A 78 5.54 2.53 -10.36
CA VAL A 78 5.06 1.34 -9.65
C VAL A 78 3.69 1.58 -9.02
N GLU A 79 3.02 0.49 -8.69
CA GLU A 79 1.75 0.53 -7.94
C GLU A 79 2.00 0.44 -6.42
N LEU A 80 1.01 0.84 -5.63
CA LEU A 80 1.11 0.85 -4.16
C LEU A 80 1.52 -0.49 -3.57
N HIS A 81 1.01 -1.59 -4.10
CA HIS A 81 1.31 -2.92 -3.60
C HIS A 81 2.74 -3.40 -3.91
N ASN A 82 3.46 -2.69 -4.78
CA ASN A 82 4.86 -2.99 -5.06
C ASN A 82 5.82 -2.48 -3.98
N PHE A 83 5.38 -1.60 -3.10
CA PHE A 83 6.21 -1.12 -2.00
C PHE A 83 6.37 -2.19 -0.91
N GLY A 84 7.60 -2.42 -0.48
CA GLY A 84 7.89 -3.28 0.66
C GLY A 84 7.42 -2.68 2.00
N SER A 85 7.29 -3.53 3.02
CA SER A 85 6.84 -3.12 4.37
C SER A 85 7.69 -2.01 4.97
N ASN A 86 9.02 -2.09 4.80
CA ASN A 86 9.94 -1.09 5.30
C ASN A 86 9.77 0.24 4.59
N SER A 87 9.53 0.22 3.28
CA SER A 87 9.27 1.42 2.49
C SER A 87 8.00 2.13 2.94
N ILE A 88 6.95 1.38 3.21
CA ILE A 88 5.68 1.92 3.74
C ILE A 88 5.89 2.55 5.11
N SER A 89 6.63 1.88 6.00
CA SER A 89 6.93 2.40 7.34
C SER A 89 7.78 3.68 7.27
N GLN A 90 8.76 3.73 6.39
CA GLN A 90 9.59 4.91 6.17
C GLN A 90 8.80 6.07 5.57
N ALA A 91 7.90 5.79 4.63
CA ALA A 91 7.00 6.80 4.07
C ALA A 91 6.09 7.41 5.15
N ALA A 92 5.52 6.57 6.02
CA ALA A 92 4.72 7.03 7.14
C ALA A 92 5.55 7.92 8.10
N ALA A 93 6.79 7.54 8.38
CA ALA A 93 7.70 8.31 9.23
C ALA A 93 8.05 9.67 8.59
N VAL A 94 8.32 9.72 7.30
CA VAL A 94 8.61 10.97 6.59
C VAL A 94 7.40 11.91 6.60
N ILE A 95 6.21 11.39 6.34
CA ILE A 95 4.98 12.19 6.40
C ILE A 95 4.76 12.73 7.83
N ALA A 96 4.90 11.88 8.84
CA ALA A 96 4.74 12.28 10.23
C ALA A 96 5.75 13.35 10.65
N LEU A 97 7.01 13.22 10.22
CA LEU A 97 8.05 14.21 10.49
C LEU A 97 7.77 15.54 9.80
N CYS A 98 7.44 15.51 8.51
CA CYS A 98 7.20 16.73 7.74
C CYS A 98 5.93 17.44 8.19
N GLU A 99 4.81 16.73 8.22
CA GLU A 99 3.49 17.32 8.45
C GLU A 99 3.17 17.47 9.93
N GLY A 100 3.65 16.54 10.77
CA GLY A 100 3.39 16.56 12.21
C GLY A 100 4.37 17.42 13.01
N TYR A 101 5.64 17.44 12.64
CA TYR A 101 6.68 18.14 13.39
C TYR A 101 7.17 19.43 12.73
N LEU A 102 7.43 19.38 11.45
CA LEU A 102 8.01 20.51 10.72
C LEU A 102 6.96 21.44 10.12
N GLU A 103 5.69 21.03 10.17
CA GLU A 103 4.56 21.76 9.57
C GLU A 103 4.78 22.11 8.09
N ILE A 104 5.45 21.23 7.36
CA ILE A 104 5.68 21.32 5.93
C ILE A 104 5.03 20.15 5.21
N GLU A 105 4.63 20.36 3.96
CA GLU A 105 4.10 19.28 3.13
C GLU A 105 5.19 18.25 2.83
N ALA A 106 4.89 16.96 3.02
CA ALA A 106 5.78 15.88 2.60
C ALA A 106 5.82 15.84 1.06
N HIS A 107 7.01 15.95 0.51
CA HIS A 107 7.24 15.99 -0.93
C HIS A 107 8.11 14.84 -1.39
N TRP A 108 7.77 14.25 -2.53
CA TRP A 108 8.51 13.13 -3.13
C TRP A 108 9.98 13.47 -3.41
N ASN A 109 10.28 14.74 -3.73
CA ASN A 109 11.65 15.19 -3.98
C ASN A 109 12.53 15.06 -2.74
N LEU A 110 12.01 15.36 -1.55
CA LEU A 110 12.72 15.12 -0.30
C LEU A 110 13.01 13.61 -0.10
N TRP A 111 12.03 12.78 -0.40
CA TRP A 111 12.18 11.33 -0.32
C TRP A 111 13.36 10.81 -1.17
N ILE A 112 13.44 11.22 -2.43
CA ILE A 112 14.51 10.74 -3.32
C ILE A 112 15.90 11.20 -2.92
N HIS A 113 16.01 12.29 -2.18
CA HIS A 113 17.29 12.73 -1.60
C HIS A 113 17.70 11.92 -0.36
N LEU A 114 16.73 11.45 0.41
CA LEU A 114 16.98 10.69 1.64
C LEU A 114 17.12 9.18 1.39
N PHE A 115 16.46 8.66 0.39
CA PHE A 115 16.36 7.22 0.15
C PHE A 115 16.73 6.86 -1.29
N ARG A 116 17.41 5.71 -1.44
CA ARG A 116 17.61 5.09 -2.74
C ARG A 116 16.60 3.97 -2.94
N GLY A 117 15.83 4.04 -4.01
CA GLY A 117 14.98 2.94 -4.44
C GLY A 117 15.81 1.81 -5.03
N LYS A 118 15.69 0.60 -4.50
CA LYS A 118 16.17 -0.63 -5.12
C LYS A 118 15.00 -1.44 -5.61
N LEU A 119 15.05 -1.83 -6.89
CA LEU A 119 14.19 -2.85 -7.41
C LEU A 119 14.66 -4.22 -6.92
N TYR A 120 13.86 -4.86 -6.09
CA TYR A 120 14.03 -6.26 -5.75
C TYR A 120 13.29 -7.08 -6.81
N ILE A 121 14.05 -7.65 -7.73
CA ILE A 121 13.54 -8.68 -8.62
C ILE A 121 13.86 -10.00 -7.92
N GLU A 122 12.87 -10.64 -7.33
CA GLU A 122 13.04 -12.02 -6.91
C GLU A 122 13.33 -12.89 -8.14
N ASN A 123 14.50 -13.45 -8.17
CA ASN A 123 14.95 -14.41 -9.20
C ASN A 123 14.23 -15.76 -9.07
N VAL A 124 12.94 -15.75 -9.01
CA VAL A 124 12.14 -16.95 -9.16
C VAL A 124 11.54 -16.89 -10.53
N ARG A 125 11.77 -17.93 -11.28
CA ARG A 125 11.37 -18.13 -12.69
C ARG A 125 9.94 -17.74 -13.09
N ALA A 126 9.22 -16.99 -12.29
CA ALA A 126 7.88 -16.47 -12.55
C ALA A 126 7.35 -15.43 -11.57
N SER A 127 8.13 -14.79 -10.72
CA SER A 127 7.57 -13.76 -9.83
C SER A 127 7.78 -12.36 -10.40
N ARG A 128 6.70 -11.75 -10.85
CA ARG A 128 6.67 -10.32 -11.23
C ARG A 128 6.56 -9.40 -10.01
N ARG A 129 7.21 -9.74 -8.91
CA ARG A 129 7.26 -8.84 -7.76
C ARG A 129 8.45 -7.91 -7.90
N CYS A 130 8.21 -6.75 -8.47
CA CYS A 130 9.12 -5.62 -8.31
C CYS A 130 8.71 -4.90 -7.03
N SER A 131 9.47 -5.05 -5.98
CA SER A 131 9.30 -4.24 -4.77
C SER A 131 10.42 -3.22 -4.70
N PRO A 132 10.16 -1.93 -4.88
CA PRO A 132 11.17 -0.92 -4.58
C PRO A 132 11.39 -0.91 -3.06
N ALA A 133 12.54 -1.37 -2.64
CA ALA A 133 12.98 -1.20 -1.27
C ALA A 133 13.89 0.02 -1.22
N PRO A 134 13.58 1.07 -0.43
CA PRO A 134 14.55 2.13 -0.20
C PRO A 134 15.74 1.56 0.55
N ALA A 135 16.92 1.81 0.01
CA ALA A 135 18.16 1.60 0.76
C ALA A 135 18.47 2.89 1.52
N VAL A 136 18.59 2.75 2.82
CA VAL A 136 19.06 3.84 3.69
C VAL A 136 20.56 4.01 3.49
#